data_bdb47cdda11d62b66f027f8a70bd89cb
#
_entry.id   bdb47cdda11d62b66f027f8a70bd89cb
#
_cell.length_a   1.000
_cell.length_b   1.000
_cell.length_c   1.000
_cell.angle_alpha   90.00
_cell.angle_beta   90.00
_cell.angle_gamma   90.00
#
_symmetry.space_group_name_H-M   'P 1'
#
loop_
_entity.id
_entity.type
_entity.pdbx_description
1 polymer ?
#
loop_
_entity_poly.entity_id
_entity_poly.type
_entity_poly.pdbx_seq_one_letter_code
_entity_poly.pdbx_strand_id
1 'polypeptide(L)'
;MVACGGTSAPADTLDSASGGIVPIDPGTGTGTDTNGDTEDSNISDSQGAECFADDQCPDGQICNAQGSCAEGCSEDTPCTDGLSCCEQTCVDMTDSAEHCGQCGEVCDGEMTCVEGQCGVGLCPEGSNDCNGDASDGCEAQGECTCTPAETQNCYSADPATQDIGACVGGIQTCNDAGTGWGPCEGEVVPVSELCGNMADDNCDGAVDEDIDADGDGFTTCGGDCCDTAGPNCSTPELVNAGAFEVDGNMVDDDCDGMIDNPLPECDAALASDSADTLDYARALDLCQFTEEAPANPQDAVWGVIEAELLLADDTGVPDPNSRSLRDGFGDNVTAQFGDSLVVLSTGHAADNAGDTNPGFQAYQTGINLGETSAVPPGWFAANGNNLPNAPGCPDPNNTTAYNPVNLHLRVRAPTNANSFSVQMYFYSAEYPEYVCTAFNDFFITLVDSADPENPADQNIAIYDDGAGSTWPVGINLVSAADGLFTACDSGGIAQCGAGGNYNGCVDPGALDGTGFDLTASACGHTGRAGGGTGWLTLSGNVEPGEIFDVRFVIWDTSDGVWDSTVLLDNWVWSVDASEPGVTPS
;
A
#
# COMPACT_ATOMS: atom_id res chain seq x y z
N MET A 1 8.99 26.84 41.23
CA MET A 1 8.18 27.34 42.36
C MET A 1 6.74 27.50 41.92
N VAL A 2 5.85 26.72 42.58
CA VAL A 2 4.40 26.89 42.70
C VAL A 2 3.61 26.63 41.39
N ALA A 3 2.92 25.62 41.21
CA ALA A 3 1.97 24.70 41.85
C ALA A 3 0.56 24.83 41.23
N CYS A 4 0.10 23.66 40.78
CA CYS A 4 -1.16 22.99 41.06
C CYS A 4 -2.54 23.60 40.67
N GLY A 5 -3.28 22.71 40.08
CA GLY A 5 -4.75 22.58 40.10
C GLY A 5 -5.28 22.12 38.74
N GLY A 6 -5.77 20.97 38.44
CA GLY A 6 -6.39 19.86 39.18
C GLY A 6 -7.92 20.05 39.22
N THR A 7 -8.67 19.33 38.34
CA THR A 7 -9.99 18.71 38.59
C THR A 7 -10.43 17.97 37.32
N SER A 8 -10.42 16.66 37.31
CA SER A 8 -11.43 15.64 37.65
C SER A 8 -12.63 15.55 36.68
N ALA A 9 -12.72 14.35 36.13
CA ALA A 9 -13.80 13.78 35.33
C ALA A 9 -15.16 13.72 36.12
N PRO A 10 -16.28 13.35 35.45
CA PRO A 10 -16.77 11.99 35.69
C PRO A 10 -17.21 11.21 34.46
N ALA A 11 -17.19 9.91 34.65
CA ALA A 11 -17.76 8.87 33.81
C ALA A 11 -19.28 8.78 33.96
N ASP A 12 -19.96 8.32 32.90
CA ASP A 12 -21.23 7.56 32.95
C ASP A 12 -21.34 6.71 31.69
N THR A 13 -21.26 5.45 31.82
CA THR A 13 -22.09 4.22 31.87
C THR A 13 -23.20 4.11 30.84
N LEU A 14 -23.08 2.99 30.07
CA LEU A 14 -24.08 2.02 29.59
C LEU A 14 -25.13 2.47 28.55
N ASP A 15 -25.25 1.80 27.41
CA ASP A 15 -26.12 0.63 27.28
C ASP A 15 -26.00 -0.06 25.91
N SER A 16 -26.23 -1.39 25.97
CA SER A 16 -26.20 -2.33 24.86
C SER A 16 -27.42 -2.22 23.95
N ALA A 17 -27.27 -2.35 22.64
CA ALA A 17 -28.32 -2.88 21.78
C ALA A 17 -27.74 -3.61 20.57
N SER A 18 -27.93 -4.89 20.57
CA SER A 18 -27.74 -5.83 19.45
C SER A 18 -28.69 -5.50 18.29
N GLY A 19 -28.18 -5.46 17.07
CA GLY A 19 -28.98 -5.39 15.85
C GLY A 19 -28.40 -6.30 14.79
N GLY A 20 -29.09 -7.45 14.58
CA GLY A 20 -28.69 -8.48 13.63
C GLY A 20 -28.77 -8.02 12.18
N ILE A 21 -27.80 -8.48 11.40
CA ILE A 21 -27.74 -8.31 9.97
C ILE A 21 -28.36 -9.53 9.30
N VAL A 22 -29.35 -9.29 8.44
CA VAL A 22 -29.97 -10.28 7.56
C VAL A 22 -29.27 -10.22 6.20
N PRO A 23 -28.85 -11.31 5.59
CA PRO A 23 -28.29 -11.30 4.23
C PRO A 23 -29.42 -11.29 3.19
N ILE A 24 -29.25 -10.50 2.15
CA ILE A 24 -30.10 -10.45 0.97
C ILE A 24 -29.52 -11.38 -0.10
N ASP A 25 -30.35 -12.29 -0.58
CA ASP A 25 -30.07 -13.14 -1.74
C ASP A 25 -30.71 -12.54 -2.99
N PRO A 26 -30.03 -12.43 -4.14
CA PRO A 26 -30.64 -12.06 -5.39
C PRO A 26 -30.91 -13.28 -6.28
N GLY A 27 -32.14 -13.68 -6.38
CA GLY A 27 -32.59 -14.68 -7.34
C GLY A 27 -33.32 -14.06 -8.51
N THR A 28 -32.77 -14.18 -9.68
CA THR A 28 -33.40 -13.93 -10.99
C THR A 28 -34.16 -15.16 -11.47
N GLY A 29 -35.30 -14.96 -12.07
CA GLY A 29 -35.95 -16.03 -12.82
C GLY A 29 -37.31 -15.66 -13.39
N THR A 30 -37.32 -15.43 -14.65
CA THR A 30 -38.41 -15.11 -15.60
C THR A 30 -39.33 -16.30 -15.85
N GLY A 31 -40.60 -16.01 -16.15
CA GLY A 31 -41.35 -16.80 -17.13
C GLY A 31 -42.81 -17.12 -16.83
N THR A 32 -43.67 -16.29 -17.26
CA THR A 32 -44.90 -16.44 -18.08
C THR A 32 -45.95 -17.55 -17.81
N ASP A 33 -47.15 -17.03 -17.60
CA ASP A 33 -48.47 -17.37 -18.22
C ASP A 33 -49.08 -18.78 -17.98
N THR A 34 -50.28 -18.92 -17.61
CA THR A 34 -51.61 -18.48 -18.07
C THR A 34 -52.74 -19.16 -17.27
N ASN A 35 -53.74 -18.36 -16.99
CA ASN A 35 -55.21 -18.66 -16.97
C ASN A 35 -55.82 -19.83 -16.24
N GLY A 36 -56.82 -19.50 -15.44
CA GLY A 36 -58.11 -20.14 -15.51
C GLY A 36 -58.86 -20.25 -14.19
N ASP A 37 -59.70 -19.26 -13.96
CA ASP A 37 -61.07 -19.29 -13.35
C ASP A 37 -61.49 -20.57 -12.56
N THR A 38 -62.04 -20.50 -11.41
CA THR A 38 -63.33 -19.95 -10.98
C THR A 38 -63.62 -20.34 -9.50
N GLU A 39 -64.11 -19.32 -8.80
CA GLU A 39 -65.20 -19.33 -7.80
C GLU A 39 -65.23 -20.40 -6.70
N ASP A 40 -65.14 -19.98 -5.52
CA ASP A 40 -66.17 -19.52 -4.54
C ASP A 40 -66.19 -20.31 -3.25
N SER A 41 -66.48 -19.58 -2.27
CA SER A 41 -67.03 -19.86 -0.94
C SER A 41 -66.09 -20.02 0.24
N ASN A 42 -66.04 -18.88 0.96
CA ASN A 42 -65.95 -18.78 2.43
C ASN A 42 -66.57 -19.95 3.16
N ILE A 43 -65.83 -20.51 4.10
CA ILE A 43 -66.33 -20.71 5.47
C ILE A 43 -65.10 -20.68 6.37
N SER A 44 -65.00 -19.66 7.22
CA SER A 44 -64.29 -19.70 8.47
C SER A 44 -65.00 -20.68 9.41
N ASP A 45 -64.34 -21.69 9.84
CA ASP A 45 -64.66 -22.27 11.15
C ASP A 45 -63.38 -22.80 11.82
N SER A 46 -62.98 -22.10 12.85
CA SER A 46 -62.03 -22.50 13.87
C SER A 46 -62.71 -23.46 14.80
N GLN A 47 -62.63 -24.77 14.51
CA GLN A 47 -62.87 -25.80 15.52
C GLN A 47 -61.67 -26.74 15.47
N GLY A 48 -60.93 -26.81 16.58
CA GLY A 48 -59.89 -27.82 16.79
C GLY A 48 -60.50 -29.19 16.55
N ALA A 49 -59.90 -29.99 15.69
CA ALA A 49 -60.30 -31.35 15.48
C ALA A 49 -60.09 -32.12 16.82
N GLU A 50 -61.16 -32.34 17.52
CA GLU A 50 -61.16 -33.24 18.68
C GLU A 50 -61.02 -34.67 18.16
N CYS A 51 -59.89 -35.32 18.49
CA CYS A 51 -59.68 -36.72 18.23
C CYS A 51 -60.00 -37.52 19.50
N PHE A 52 -60.46 -38.77 19.36
CA PHE A 52 -60.68 -39.72 20.45
C PHE A 52 -59.90 -41.02 20.25
N ALA A 53 -59.28 -41.20 19.11
CA ALA A 53 -58.42 -42.32 18.76
C ALA A 53 -57.40 -41.86 17.65
N ASP A 54 -56.27 -42.55 17.52
CA ASP A 54 -55.19 -42.22 16.60
C ASP A 54 -55.60 -42.27 15.11
N ASP A 55 -56.57 -43.17 14.79
CA ASP A 55 -57.11 -43.28 13.42
C ASP A 55 -57.91 -42.08 12.94
N GLN A 56 -58.12 -41.10 13.81
CA GLN A 56 -58.77 -39.82 13.51
C GLN A 56 -57.76 -38.71 13.24
N CYS A 57 -56.44 -38.96 13.43
CA CYS A 57 -55.36 -38.02 13.17
C CYS A 57 -54.74 -38.29 11.80
N PRO A 58 -54.12 -37.27 11.18
CA PRO A 58 -53.33 -37.47 9.98
C PRO A 58 -52.18 -38.47 10.18
N ASP A 59 -51.74 -39.13 9.12
CA ASP A 59 -50.62 -40.06 9.12
C ASP A 59 -49.40 -39.48 9.87
N GLY A 60 -48.89 -40.22 10.86
CA GLY A 60 -47.75 -39.81 11.68
C GLY A 60 -48.10 -38.98 12.91
N GLN A 61 -49.38 -38.78 13.22
CA GLN A 61 -49.85 -38.13 14.46
C GLN A 61 -50.69 -39.05 15.31
N ILE A 62 -50.64 -38.85 16.60
CA ILE A 62 -51.44 -39.54 17.59
C ILE A 62 -52.46 -38.63 18.28
N CYS A 63 -53.54 -39.17 18.80
CA CYS A 63 -54.48 -38.44 19.60
C CYS A 63 -53.97 -38.33 21.04
N ASN A 64 -53.52 -37.17 21.45
CA ASN A 64 -52.94 -36.92 22.76
C ASN A 64 -54.05 -36.90 23.85
N ALA A 65 -53.65 -36.92 25.10
CA ALA A 65 -54.59 -36.93 26.25
C ALA A 65 -55.48 -35.68 26.34
N GLN A 66 -55.24 -34.66 25.54
CA GLN A 66 -56.00 -33.41 25.41
C GLN A 66 -57.03 -33.48 24.26
N GLY A 67 -57.09 -34.59 23.53
CA GLY A 67 -57.98 -34.77 22.40
C GLY A 67 -57.59 -34.03 21.14
N SER A 68 -56.30 -33.74 20.96
CA SER A 68 -55.75 -33.07 19.82
C SER A 68 -54.71 -33.92 19.10
N CYS A 69 -54.66 -33.92 17.79
CA CYS A 69 -53.66 -34.62 17.04
C CYS A 69 -52.29 -33.94 17.21
N ALA A 70 -51.28 -34.69 17.65
CA ALA A 70 -49.92 -34.26 17.86
C ALA A 70 -48.94 -35.29 17.25
N GLU A 71 -47.76 -34.84 16.86
CA GLU A 71 -46.69 -35.75 16.45
C GLU A 71 -46.35 -36.70 17.59
N GLY A 72 -46.27 -37.99 17.30
CA GLY A 72 -45.97 -39.01 18.30
C GLY A 72 -46.21 -40.43 17.76
N CYS A 73 -46.02 -41.41 18.62
CA CYS A 73 -46.21 -42.82 18.27
C CYS A 73 -47.13 -43.56 19.25
N SER A 74 -47.82 -44.65 18.78
CA SER A 74 -48.62 -45.56 19.56
C SER A 74 -48.57 -46.97 18.96
N GLU A 75 -49.31 -47.91 19.51
CA GLU A 75 -49.42 -49.25 18.90
C GLU A 75 -50.05 -49.22 17.50
N ASP A 76 -50.94 -48.25 17.24
CA ASP A 76 -51.61 -48.08 15.97
C ASP A 76 -50.84 -47.18 15.00
N THR A 77 -49.90 -46.31 15.50
CA THR A 77 -49.05 -45.44 14.75
C THR A 77 -47.57 -45.69 15.13
N PRO A 78 -46.96 -46.78 14.63
CA PRO A 78 -45.62 -47.18 15.01
C PRO A 78 -44.56 -46.22 14.42
N CYS A 79 -43.43 -46.11 15.10
CA CYS A 79 -42.27 -45.37 14.63
C CYS A 79 -41.71 -45.93 13.30
N THR A 80 -41.22 -45.08 12.43
CA THR A 80 -40.46 -45.45 11.23
C THR A 80 -38.97 -45.57 11.53
N ASP A 81 -38.18 -46.08 10.58
CA ASP A 81 -36.69 -46.11 10.60
C ASP A 81 -36.05 -46.90 11.77
N GLY A 82 -36.77 -47.90 12.32
CA GLY A 82 -36.23 -48.78 13.36
C GLY A 82 -36.28 -48.20 14.75
N LEU A 83 -36.87 -47.04 14.94
CA LEU A 83 -37.10 -46.42 16.24
C LEU A 83 -38.21 -47.17 17.04
N SER A 84 -38.12 -47.11 18.33
CA SER A 84 -39.13 -47.68 19.24
C SER A 84 -39.97 -46.57 19.87
N CYS A 85 -41.28 -46.86 20.05
CA CYS A 85 -42.17 -45.90 20.67
C CYS A 85 -42.10 -46.01 22.21
N CYS A 86 -41.53 -44.99 22.82
CA CYS A 86 -41.44 -44.87 24.26
C CYS A 86 -42.17 -43.61 24.71
N GLU A 87 -43.19 -43.76 25.58
CA GLU A 87 -43.99 -42.65 26.12
C GLU A 87 -44.52 -41.68 25.04
N GLN A 88 -44.95 -42.22 23.90
CA GLN A 88 -45.49 -41.50 22.74
C GLN A 88 -44.40 -40.74 21.92
N THR A 89 -43.13 -41.00 22.16
CA THR A 89 -42.01 -40.44 21.41
C THR A 89 -41.21 -41.56 20.75
N CYS A 90 -40.85 -41.38 19.50
CA CYS A 90 -39.98 -42.32 18.79
C CYS A 90 -38.52 -42.08 19.20
N VAL A 91 -37.92 -43.10 19.80
CA VAL A 91 -36.55 -43.05 20.31
C VAL A 91 -35.72 -44.19 19.76
N ASP A 92 -34.44 -43.92 19.51
CA ASP A 92 -33.45 -44.96 19.24
C ASP A 92 -32.97 -45.55 20.56
N MET A 93 -33.37 -46.80 20.83
CA MET A 93 -32.98 -47.48 22.06
C MET A 93 -31.55 -47.99 22.03
N THR A 94 -30.84 -47.84 20.92
CA THR A 94 -29.45 -48.27 20.84
C THR A 94 -28.47 -47.24 21.35
N ASP A 95 -28.89 -45.94 21.41
CA ASP A 95 -28.03 -44.81 21.82
C ASP A 95 -28.68 -43.85 22.84
N SER A 96 -29.98 -44.01 23.13
CA SER A 96 -30.68 -43.16 24.07
C SER A 96 -30.32 -43.49 25.52
N ALA A 97 -29.71 -42.55 26.22
CA ALA A 97 -29.36 -42.70 27.64
C ALA A 97 -30.60 -42.88 28.57
N GLU A 98 -31.79 -42.44 28.15
CA GLU A 98 -33.05 -42.50 28.95
C GLU A 98 -33.90 -43.72 28.60
N HIS A 99 -33.59 -44.42 27.49
CA HIS A 99 -34.35 -45.56 26.99
C HIS A 99 -33.44 -46.67 26.44
N CYS A 100 -32.34 -46.96 27.13
CA CYS A 100 -31.29 -47.85 26.64
C CYS A 100 -31.75 -49.32 26.61
N GLY A 101 -31.83 -49.90 25.41
CA GLY A 101 -32.27 -51.28 25.20
C GLY A 101 -33.75 -51.55 25.43
N GLN A 102 -34.44 -50.75 26.24
CA GLN A 102 -35.89 -50.78 26.45
C GLN A 102 -36.43 -49.46 26.98
N CYS A 103 -37.73 -49.20 26.71
CA CYS A 103 -38.34 -47.96 27.16
C CYS A 103 -38.23 -47.79 28.69
N GLY A 104 -37.72 -46.58 29.11
CA GLY A 104 -37.60 -46.21 30.51
C GLY A 104 -36.40 -46.82 31.24
N GLU A 105 -35.52 -47.50 30.55
CA GLU A 105 -34.24 -47.92 31.11
C GLU A 105 -33.27 -46.77 31.00
N VAL A 106 -33.00 -46.17 32.14
CA VAL A 106 -32.08 -45.01 32.22
C VAL A 106 -30.70 -45.49 32.62
N CYS A 107 -29.68 -45.08 31.85
CA CYS A 107 -28.31 -45.37 32.25
C CYS A 107 -27.94 -44.51 33.46
N ASP A 108 -27.61 -45.16 34.59
CA ASP A 108 -27.31 -44.49 35.85
C ASP A 108 -25.91 -43.87 35.85
N GLY A 109 -25.81 -42.61 36.30
CA GLY A 109 -24.54 -41.91 36.56
C GLY A 109 -23.76 -41.56 35.29
N GLU A 110 -22.57 -42.07 35.16
CA GLU A 110 -21.62 -41.79 34.07
C GLU A 110 -21.63 -42.90 32.98
N MET A 111 -22.70 -43.70 32.92
CA MET A 111 -22.85 -44.73 31.91
C MET A 111 -23.46 -44.18 30.62
N THR A 112 -22.89 -44.55 29.49
CA THR A 112 -23.42 -44.27 28.15
C THR A 112 -24.19 -45.46 27.62
N CYS A 113 -25.20 -45.22 26.78
CA CYS A 113 -25.92 -46.26 26.07
C CYS A 113 -25.21 -46.53 24.72
N VAL A 114 -24.75 -47.75 24.56
CA VAL A 114 -24.16 -48.19 23.30
C VAL A 114 -24.78 -49.52 22.92
N GLU A 115 -25.30 -49.60 21.68
CA GLU A 115 -26.00 -50.81 21.18
C GLU A 115 -27.09 -51.37 22.12
N GLY A 116 -27.76 -50.46 22.85
CA GLY A 116 -28.84 -50.83 23.78
C GLY A 116 -28.35 -51.39 25.11
N GLN A 117 -27.13 -51.18 25.50
CA GLN A 117 -26.58 -51.56 26.80
C GLN A 117 -25.95 -50.35 27.50
N CYS A 118 -26.30 -50.17 28.78
CA CYS A 118 -25.64 -49.18 29.63
C CYS A 118 -24.29 -49.72 30.11
N GLY A 119 -23.26 -48.95 29.91
CA GLY A 119 -21.92 -49.28 30.39
C GLY A 119 -21.01 -48.07 30.46
N VAL A 120 -20.02 -48.13 31.37
CA VAL A 120 -18.95 -47.14 31.45
C VAL A 120 -17.89 -47.50 30.43
N GLY A 121 -17.46 -46.52 29.60
CA GLY A 121 -16.39 -46.72 28.62
C GLY A 121 -16.78 -47.56 27.41
N LEU A 122 -18.09 -47.74 27.14
CA LEU A 122 -18.53 -48.36 25.89
C LEU A 122 -18.47 -47.34 24.75
N CYS A 123 -17.65 -47.60 23.78
CA CYS A 123 -17.55 -46.77 22.58
C CYS A 123 -18.40 -47.32 21.43
N PRO A 124 -19.14 -46.49 20.68
CA PRO A 124 -19.81 -46.87 19.45
C PRO A 124 -18.84 -47.46 18.42
N GLU A 125 -19.36 -48.26 17.48
CA GLU A 125 -18.54 -48.84 16.41
C GLU A 125 -17.80 -47.73 15.63
N GLY A 126 -16.48 -47.77 15.63
CA GLY A 126 -15.61 -46.78 14.96
C GLY A 126 -15.09 -45.65 15.85
N SER A 127 -15.41 -45.66 17.15
CA SER A 127 -14.78 -44.76 18.14
C SER A 127 -14.08 -45.53 19.25
N ASN A 128 -13.08 -44.89 19.88
CA ASN A 128 -12.27 -45.53 20.92
C ASN A 128 -12.06 -44.57 22.11
N ASP A 129 -12.07 -45.18 23.31
CA ASP A 129 -11.59 -44.56 24.55
C ASP A 129 -10.06 -44.64 24.55
N CYS A 130 -9.41 -43.50 24.33
CA CYS A 130 -7.98 -43.46 24.13
C CYS A 130 -7.19 -43.20 25.41
N ASN A 131 -7.81 -42.66 26.43
CA ASN A 131 -7.20 -42.38 27.71
C ASN A 131 -7.45 -43.47 28.76
N GLY A 132 -8.37 -44.38 28.48
CA GLY A 132 -8.77 -45.46 29.40
C GLY A 132 -9.61 -44.96 30.58
N ASP A 133 -10.11 -43.75 30.55
CA ASP A 133 -11.00 -43.17 31.52
C ASP A 133 -12.46 -43.29 31.01
N ALA A 134 -13.08 -44.34 31.38
CA ALA A 134 -14.46 -44.64 30.99
C ALA A 134 -15.48 -43.57 31.42
N SER A 135 -15.08 -42.57 32.19
CA SER A 135 -15.98 -41.54 32.73
C SER A 135 -16.16 -40.32 31.81
N ASP A 136 -15.24 -40.09 30.88
CA ASP A 136 -15.30 -38.95 29.94
C ASP A 136 -15.64 -39.33 28.50
N GLY A 137 -15.79 -40.65 28.20
CA GLY A 137 -16.39 -41.13 26.97
C GLY A 137 -15.39 -41.67 25.95
N CYS A 138 -15.61 -41.34 24.67
CA CYS A 138 -14.81 -41.84 23.55
C CYS A 138 -14.18 -40.64 22.79
N GLU A 139 -12.89 -40.47 22.90
CA GLU A 139 -12.19 -39.27 22.45
C GLU A 139 -11.81 -39.31 20.97
N ALA A 140 -11.70 -40.48 20.37
CA ALA A 140 -11.30 -40.63 18.99
C ALA A 140 -12.37 -41.27 18.11
N GLN A 141 -12.54 -40.73 16.90
CA GLN A 141 -13.21 -41.38 15.78
C GLN A 141 -12.15 -42.17 14.99
N GLY A 142 -12.03 -43.47 15.25
CA GLY A 142 -11.01 -44.34 14.72
C GLY A 142 -9.95 -44.73 15.74
N GLU A 143 -8.78 -45.21 15.30
CA GLU A 143 -7.70 -45.63 16.20
C GLU A 143 -7.11 -44.44 16.95
N CYS A 144 -6.72 -44.65 18.19
CA CYS A 144 -6.02 -43.66 19.01
C CYS A 144 -4.68 -43.34 18.41
N THR A 145 -4.33 -42.06 18.39
CA THR A 145 -3.06 -41.59 17.80
C THR A 145 -1.86 -41.89 18.69
N CYS A 146 -2.06 -41.83 20.01
CA CYS A 146 -1.03 -42.07 21.01
C CYS A 146 -1.68 -42.44 22.37
N THR A 147 -0.87 -42.83 23.34
CA THR A 147 -1.35 -43.05 24.70
C THR A 147 -1.20 -41.75 25.50
N PRO A 148 -2.23 -41.28 26.24
CA PRO A 148 -2.13 -40.06 27.04
C PRO A 148 -0.89 -40.02 27.91
N ALA A 149 -0.23 -38.85 27.93
CA ALA A 149 1.06 -38.61 28.59
C ALA A 149 2.26 -39.43 28.07
N GLU A 150 2.09 -40.22 27.01
CA GLU A 150 3.21 -40.82 26.29
C GLU A 150 4.08 -39.70 25.66
N THR A 151 5.35 -39.89 25.67
CA THR A 151 6.31 -38.94 25.08
C THR A 151 7.10 -39.58 23.94
N GLN A 152 7.36 -38.83 22.91
CA GLN A 152 8.26 -39.25 21.83
C GLN A 152 9.18 -38.10 21.41
N ASN A 153 10.31 -38.46 20.80
CA ASN A 153 11.18 -37.46 20.21
C ASN A 153 10.49 -36.85 18.99
N CYS A 154 10.68 -35.56 18.81
CA CYS A 154 10.18 -34.80 17.67
C CYS A 154 11.23 -33.83 17.16
N TYR A 155 11.07 -33.40 15.94
CA TYR A 155 11.83 -32.33 15.31
C TYR A 155 11.00 -31.80 14.15
N SER A 156 10.69 -30.50 14.14
CA SER A 156 9.76 -29.90 13.16
C SER A 156 10.45 -29.41 11.89
N ALA A 157 11.80 -29.29 11.91
CA ALA A 157 12.61 -28.89 10.75
C ALA A 157 13.08 -30.10 9.94
N ASP A 158 13.97 -29.89 8.97
CA ASP A 158 14.57 -30.96 8.16
C ASP A 158 15.32 -31.93 9.08
N PRO A 159 15.00 -33.23 9.06
CA PRO A 159 15.71 -34.23 9.87
C PRO A 159 17.21 -34.28 9.63
N ALA A 160 17.71 -33.76 8.48
CA ALA A 160 19.12 -33.70 8.18
C ALA A 160 19.88 -32.68 9.03
N THR A 161 19.19 -31.69 9.59
CA THR A 161 19.79 -30.65 10.45
C THR A 161 19.76 -30.99 11.93
N GLN A 162 19.03 -32.04 12.31
CA GLN A 162 18.95 -32.46 13.70
C GLN A 162 20.30 -32.92 14.25
N ASP A 163 20.67 -32.45 15.42
CA ASP A 163 21.94 -32.72 16.12
C ASP A 163 23.20 -32.18 15.40
N ILE A 164 23.00 -31.19 14.49
CA ILE A 164 24.07 -30.40 13.90
C ILE A 164 24.06 -29.01 14.54
N GLY A 165 25.23 -28.44 14.82
CA GLY A 165 25.37 -27.11 15.41
C GLY A 165 24.54 -26.90 16.66
N ALA A 166 23.70 -25.85 16.66
CA ALA A 166 22.81 -25.53 17.77
C ALA A 166 21.51 -26.36 17.75
N CYS A 167 21.20 -27.05 16.66
CA CYS A 167 19.93 -27.73 16.50
C CYS A 167 19.83 -29.01 17.31
N VAL A 168 18.76 -29.15 18.03
CA VAL A 168 18.46 -30.34 18.84
C VAL A 168 17.00 -30.70 18.73
N GLY A 169 16.72 -32.02 18.71
CA GLY A 169 15.36 -32.50 18.77
C GLY A 169 14.70 -32.21 20.14
N GLY A 170 13.40 -32.05 20.12
CA GLY A 170 12.56 -31.87 21.30
C GLY A 170 11.82 -33.15 21.69
N ILE A 171 10.89 -32.98 22.60
CA ILE A 171 9.97 -34.02 23.06
C ILE A 171 8.54 -33.51 22.92
N GLN A 172 7.70 -34.25 22.24
CA GLN A 172 6.25 -33.99 22.24
C GLN A 172 5.53 -34.99 23.13
N THR A 173 4.50 -34.52 23.81
CA THR A 173 3.68 -35.31 24.73
C THR A 173 2.29 -35.51 24.13
N CYS A 174 1.80 -36.72 24.21
CA CYS A 174 0.42 -37.05 23.83
C CYS A 174 -0.55 -36.28 24.70
N ASN A 175 -1.58 -35.69 24.10
CA ASN A 175 -2.63 -34.97 24.81
C ASN A 175 -3.44 -35.92 25.71
N ASP A 176 -4.18 -35.37 26.68
CA ASP A 176 -4.93 -36.16 27.68
C ASP A 176 -6.02 -37.03 27.03
N ALA A 177 -6.48 -36.69 25.86
CA ALA A 177 -7.49 -37.44 25.09
C ALA A 177 -6.90 -38.54 24.20
N GLY A 178 -5.58 -38.68 24.06
CA GLY A 178 -4.95 -39.68 23.19
C GLY A 178 -5.17 -39.47 21.68
N THR A 179 -5.69 -38.32 21.28
CA THR A 179 -6.11 -38.02 19.91
C THR A 179 -5.03 -37.32 19.09
N GLY A 180 -3.95 -36.88 19.70
CA GLY A 180 -2.86 -36.21 19.00
C GLY A 180 -1.67 -35.86 19.88
N TRP A 181 -0.57 -35.59 19.21
CA TRP A 181 0.66 -35.12 19.83
C TRP A 181 0.62 -33.60 20.04
N GLY A 182 1.10 -33.16 21.17
CA GLY A 182 1.31 -31.75 21.49
C GLY A 182 2.46 -31.12 20.72
N PRO A 183 2.79 -29.86 20.97
CA PRO A 183 3.94 -29.19 20.35
C PRO A 183 5.26 -29.90 20.71
N CYS A 184 6.25 -29.70 19.86
CA CYS A 184 7.60 -30.22 20.10
C CYS A 184 8.31 -29.29 21.10
N GLU A 185 8.35 -29.70 22.37
CA GLU A 185 8.95 -28.87 23.40
C GLU A 185 10.47 -29.07 23.51
N GLY A 186 11.18 -27.96 23.57
CA GLY A 186 12.64 -27.96 23.75
C GLY A 186 13.44 -28.29 22.48
N GLU A 187 12.80 -28.35 21.30
CA GLU A 187 13.55 -28.37 20.06
C GLU A 187 14.22 -27.01 19.78
N VAL A 188 15.33 -27.05 19.11
CA VAL A 188 15.98 -25.90 18.47
C VAL A 188 16.08 -26.23 16.99
N VAL A 189 15.42 -25.44 16.17
CA VAL A 189 15.39 -25.59 14.71
C VAL A 189 16.36 -24.61 14.05
N PRO A 190 16.78 -24.84 12.79
CA PRO A 190 17.64 -23.91 12.07
C PRO A 190 17.03 -22.50 12.01
N VAL A 191 17.85 -21.51 12.29
CA VAL A 191 17.58 -20.09 12.08
C VAL A 191 18.74 -19.51 11.28
N SER A 192 18.60 -18.30 10.75
CA SER A 192 19.73 -17.60 10.11
C SER A 192 20.90 -17.45 11.08
N GLU A 193 22.15 -17.48 10.56
CA GLU A 193 23.35 -17.36 11.38
C GLU A 193 23.35 -16.09 12.23
N LEU A 194 23.55 -16.24 13.54
CA LEU A 194 23.79 -15.15 14.45
C LEU A 194 25.29 -14.92 14.60
N CYS A 195 25.81 -14.01 13.83
CA CYS A 195 27.23 -13.80 13.65
C CYS A 195 28.02 -13.51 14.92
N GLY A 196 29.18 -14.15 15.05
CA GLY A 196 30.11 -13.93 16.12
C GLY A 196 29.74 -14.62 17.45
N ASN A 197 28.73 -15.48 17.49
CA ASN A 197 28.33 -16.23 18.67
C ASN A 197 29.06 -17.57 18.82
N MET A 198 29.80 -18.00 17.80
CA MET A 198 30.49 -19.29 17.69
C MET A 198 29.55 -20.50 17.76
N ALA A 199 28.33 -20.35 17.33
CA ALA A 199 27.37 -21.42 17.12
C ALA A 199 27.11 -21.58 15.63
N ASP A 200 26.67 -22.74 15.22
CA ASP A 200 26.13 -23.06 13.91
C ASP A 200 24.61 -23.02 14.09
N ASP A 201 24.00 -21.84 13.86
CA ASP A 201 22.60 -21.61 14.15
C ASP A 201 21.69 -22.06 13.00
N ASN A 202 22.20 -22.09 11.75
CA ASN A 202 21.49 -22.62 10.59
C ASN A 202 21.62 -24.14 10.45
N CYS A 203 22.52 -24.75 11.23
CA CYS A 203 22.71 -26.20 11.34
C CYS A 203 23.15 -26.88 10.04
N ASP A 204 23.99 -26.20 9.26
CA ASP A 204 24.56 -26.74 8.01
C ASP A 204 25.94 -27.40 8.21
N GLY A 205 26.54 -27.25 9.41
CA GLY A 205 27.82 -27.83 9.83
C GLY A 205 29.01 -26.87 9.76
N ALA A 206 28.79 -25.63 9.38
CA ALA A 206 29.76 -24.55 9.52
C ALA A 206 29.44 -23.73 10.81
N VAL A 207 30.19 -22.71 11.10
CA VAL A 207 30.02 -21.86 12.31
C VAL A 207 30.31 -20.42 11.94
N ASP A 208 29.37 -19.53 12.16
CA ASP A 208 29.50 -18.11 11.85
C ASP A 208 29.95 -17.87 10.38
N GLU A 209 29.46 -18.66 9.42
CA GLU A 209 29.80 -18.42 8.02
C GLU A 209 29.05 -17.20 7.50
N ASP A 210 29.80 -16.42 6.77
CA ASP A 210 29.32 -15.21 6.11
C ASP A 210 29.00 -15.55 4.65
N ILE A 211 27.76 -15.98 4.40
CA ILE A 211 27.30 -16.47 3.10
C ILE A 211 26.38 -15.41 2.47
N ASP A 212 26.55 -15.21 1.17
CA ASP A 212 25.63 -14.56 0.26
C ASP A 212 25.10 -15.67 -0.67
N ALA A 213 24.00 -16.31 -0.27
CA ALA A 213 23.53 -17.53 -0.95
C ALA A 213 22.60 -17.23 -2.14
N ASP A 214 21.94 -16.08 -2.15
CA ASP A 214 21.08 -15.62 -3.24
C ASP A 214 21.80 -14.70 -4.24
N GLY A 215 22.94 -14.12 -3.84
CA GLY A 215 23.82 -13.34 -4.72
C GLY A 215 23.44 -11.88 -4.87
N ASP A 216 22.72 -11.33 -3.90
CA ASP A 216 22.25 -9.93 -3.92
C ASP A 216 23.32 -8.91 -3.45
N GLY A 217 24.44 -9.43 -2.89
CA GLY A 217 25.57 -8.62 -2.41
C GLY A 217 25.56 -8.36 -0.92
N PHE A 218 24.54 -8.80 -0.19
CA PHE A 218 24.48 -8.82 1.25
C PHE A 218 24.71 -10.26 1.74
N THR A 219 25.12 -10.40 2.97
CA THR A 219 25.39 -11.69 3.60
C THR A 219 24.59 -11.79 4.88
N THR A 220 24.35 -13.00 5.36
CA THR A 220 23.70 -13.22 6.66
C THR A 220 24.34 -12.40 7.78
N CYS A 221 25.66 -12.27 7.79
CA CYS A 221 26.38 -11.44 8.76
C CYS A 221 26.44 -9.96 8.36
N GLY A 222 26.10 -9.64 7.16
CA GLY A 222 26.07 -8.28 6.62
C GLY A 222 24.72 -7.58 6.73
N GLY A 223 23.76 -8.19 7.41
CA GLY A 223 22.44 -7.59 7.62
C GLY A 223 21.35 -8.17 6.69
N ASP A 224 21.67 -9.23 5.95
CA ASP A 224 20.67 -9.98 5.19
C ASP A 224 19.88 -10.90 6.13
N CYS A 225 18.60 -10.71 6.22
CA CYS A 225 17.69 -11.52 7.03
C CYS A 225 16.99 -12.62 6.23
N CYS A 226 17.23 -12.70 4.92
CA CYS A 226 16.62 -13.69 4.05
C CYS A 226 17.52 -14.18 2.94
N ASP A 227 18.59 -14.85 3.23
CA ASP A 227 19.59 -15.41 2.30
C ASP A 227 19.11 -16.69 1.56
N THR A 228 17.97 -17.26 1.94
CA THR A 228 17.35 -18.40 1.26
C THR A 228 15.84 -18.38 1.37
N ALA A 229 15.16 -18.78 0.29
CA ALA A 229 13.70 -18.78 0.23
C ALA A 229 13.04 -19.60 1.34
N GLY A 230 12.13 -19.00 2.06
CA GLY A 230 11.38 -19.56 3.18
C GLY A 230 9.92 -19.13 3.23
N PRO A 231 9.18 -19.55 4.27
CA PRO A 231 7.75 -19.22 4.39
C PRO A 231 7.43 -17.73 4.48
N ASN A 232 8.36 -16.93 5.02
CA ASN A 232 8.20 -15.49 5.24
C ASN A 232 9.03 -14.66 4.25
N CYS A 233 9.77 -15.29 3.35
CA CYS A 233 10.60 -14.66 2.36
C CYS A 233 10.64 -15.56 1.12
N SER A 234 9.89 -15.21 0.10
CA SER A 234 9.78 -16.01 -1.13
C SER A 234 10.75 -15.60 -2.22
N THR A 235 11.30 -14.41 -2.13
CA THR A 235 12.22 -13.77 -3.10
C THR A 235 13.41 -13.21 -2.33
N PRO A 236 14.33 -14.08 -1.88
CA PRO A 236 15.42 -13.66 -1.01
C PRO A 236 16.24 -12.52 -1.61
N GLU A 237 16.51 -12.57 -2.89
CA GLU A 237 17.28 -11.56 -3.63
C GLU A 237 16.69 -10.13 -3.60
N LEU A 238 15.50 -9.94 -3.02
CA LEU A 238 14.84 -8.63 -2.86
C LEU A 238 14.72 -8.19 -1.40
N VAL A 239 15.23 -9.00 -0.45
CA VAL A 239 15.07 -8.80 0.99
C VAL A 239 16.44 -8.74 1.65
N ASN A 240 16.94 -7.56 1.90
CA ASN A 240 18.28 -7.30 2.45
C ASN A 240 18.37 -5.88 3.00
N ALA A 241 19.42 -5.54 3.73
CA ALA A 241 19.62 -4.22 4.31
C ALA A 241 19.74 -3.06 3.29
N GLY A 242 19.84 -3.36 2.01
CA GLY A 242 19.84 -2.38 0.92
C GLY A 242 18.48 -2.17 0.25
N ALA A 243 17.46 -2.92 0.65
CA ALA A 243 16.11 -2.82 0.13
C ALA A 243 15.32 -1.66 0.77
N PHE A 244 14.17 -1.33 0.21
CA PHE A 244 13.17 -0.46 0.86
C PHE A 244 11.95 -1.32 1.25
N GLU A 245 11.21 -0.90 2.29
CA GLU A 245 10.00 -1.57 2.75
C GLU A 245 8.87 -1.48 1.72
N VAL A 246 8.34 -2.63 1.32
CA VAL A 246 7.18 -2.75 0.42
C VAL A 246 5.91 -2.85 1.24
N ASP A 247 5.16 -1.76 1.34
CA ASP A 247 3.98 -1.63 2.21
C ASP A 247 2.97 -2.79 2.03
N GLY A 248 2.64 -3.45 3.12
CA GLY A 248 1.58 -4.44 3.23
C GLY A 248 1.92 -5.84 2.71
N ASN A 249 3.18 -6.16 2.41
CA ASN A 249 3.61 -7.50 1.98
C ASN A 249 3.87 -8.46 3.14
N MET A 250 3.96 -7.95 4.39
CA MET A 250 4.27 -8.68 5.62
C MET A 250 5.67 -9.32 5.63
N VAL A 251 6.61 -8.71 4.94
CA VAL A 251 8.04 -9.05 4.94
C VAL A 251 8.79 -7.89 5.58
N ASP A 252 9.87 -8.14 6.25
CA ASP A 252 10.87 -7.18 6.71
C ASP A 252 11.88 -7.08 5.56
N ASP A 253 11.58 -6.19 4.58
CA ASP A 253 12.33 -6.15 3.33
C ASP A 253 13.72 -5.52 3.52
N ASP A 254 13.87 -4.56 4.44
CA ASP A 254 15.14 -3.85 4.72
C ASP A 254 15.92 -4.45 5.89
N CYS A 255 15.41 -5.53 6.49
CA CYS A 255 16.06 -6.26 7.57
C CYS A 255 16.37 -5.43 8.82
N ASP A 256 15.57 -4.42 9.13
CA ASP A 256 15.72 -3.59 10.32
C ASP A 256 15.10 -4.21 11.58
N GLY A 257 14.38 -5.32 11.44
CA GLY A 257 13.69 -6.08 12.47
C GLY A 257 12.25 -5.67 12.70
N MET A 258 11.70 -4.80 11.84
CA MET A 258 10.31 -4.40 11.83
C MET A 258 9.71 -4.69 10.45
N ILE A 259 8.47 -5.09 10.39
CA ILE A 259 7.76 -5.46 9.17
C ILE A 259 6.90 -4.29 8.71
N ASP A 260 6.92 -3.96 7.42
CA ASP A 260 6.08 -2.93 6.79
C ASP A 260 6.20 -1.56 7.52
N ASN A 261 7.37 -1.19 8.05
CA ASN A 261 7.52 0.08 8.75
C ASN A 261 7.91 1.21 7.77
N PRO A 262 7.20 2.34 7.82
CA PRO A 262 7.60 3.49 7.01
C PRO A 262 8.91 4.09 7.53
N LEU A 263 9.70 4.68 6.62
CA LEU A 263 10.80 5.52 7.04
C LEU A 263 10.31 6.65 7.97
N PRO A 264 11.12 7.05 8.95
CA PRO A 264 10.77 8.19 9.78
C PRO A 264 10.74 9.48 8.94
N GLU A 265 9.69 10.30 9.11
CA GLU A 265 9.60 11.64 8.51
C GLU A 265 10.84 12.48 8.88
N CYS A 266 11.42 13.16 7.91
CA CYS A 266 12.66 13.92 8.10
C CYS A 266 12.59 15.38 7.62
N ASP A 267 11.47 15.84 7.11
CA ASP A 267 11.24 17.14 6.50
C ASP A 267 10.57 18.15 7.45
N ALA A 268 10.27 17.75 8.69
CA ALA A 268 9.61 18.60 9.66
C ALA A 268 10.46 19.82 10.04
N ALA A 269 9.86 21.01 9.97
CA ALA A 269 10.45 22.29 10.38
C ALA A 269 11.75 22.66 9.64
N LEU A 270 11.88 22.28 8.38
CA LEU A 270 12.96 22.73 7.51
C LEU A 270 12.90 24.25 7.34
N ALA A 271 14.08 24.89 7.32
CA ALA A 271 14.13 26.35 7.04
C ALA A 271 13.83 26.58 5.55
N SER A 272 12.89 27.47 5.26
CA SER A 272 12.50 27.72 3.88
C SER A 272 13.61 28.33 3.00
N ASP A 273 14.63 28.96 3.58
CA ASP A 273 15.83 29.46 2.92
C ASP A 273 17.07 28.58 3.22
N SER A 274 16.87 27.30 3.50
CA SER A 274 17.96 26.42 3.90
C SER A 274 19.15 26.48 2.96
N ALA A 275 20.34 26.62 3.55
CA ALA A 275 21.61 26.53 2.86
C ALA A 275 22.17 25.08 2.83
N ASP A 276 21.58 24.19 3.61
CA ASP A 276 21.89 22.75 3.58
C ASP A 276 21.15 22.14 2.38
N THR A 277 21.91 21.70 1.38
CA THR A 277 21.33 21.12 0.16
C THR A 277 20.64 19.79 0.42
N LEU A 278 21.02 19.06 1.48
CA LEU A 278 20.34 17.82 1.87
C LEU A 278 18.92 18.06 2.41
N ASP A 279 18.59 19.29 2.85
CA ASP A 279 17.22 19.62 3.22
C ASP A 279 16.25 19.56 2.02
N TYR A 280 16.75 19.77 0.81
CA TYR A 280 15.95 19.60 -0.43
C TYR A 280 15.66 18.13 -0.72
N ALA A 281 16.56 17.23 -0.38
CA ALA A 281 16.28 15.79 -0.44
C ALA A 281 15.27 15.35 0.63
N ARG A 282 15.39 15.90 1.86
CA ARG A 282 14.43 15.65 2.94
C ARG A 282 13.02 16.11 2.58
N ALA A 283 12.90 17.28 1.94
CA ALA A 283 11.61 17.82 1.47
C ALA A 283 11.03 17.07 0.25
N LEU A 284 11.75 16.11 -0.30
CA LEU A 284 11.29 15.12 -1.27
C LEU A 284 10.99 13.76 -0.61
N ASP A 285 11.00 13.67 0.72
CA ASP A 285 10.83 12.45 1.50
C ASP A 285 11.97 11.42 1.35
N LEU A 286 13.10 11.83 0.81
CA LEU A 286 14.32 11.03 0.80
C LEU A 286 15.03 11.13 2.15
N CYS A 287 14.58 10.33 3.10
CA CYS A 287 15.00 10.41 4.52
C CYS A 287 16.20 9.51 4.86
N GLN A 288 16.70 8.73 3.92
CA GLN A 288 17.87 7.88 4.10
C GLN A 288 19.08 8.45 3.36
N PHE A 289 20.24 8.44 4.04
CA PHE A 289 21.50 8.98 3.53
C PHE A 289 22.58 7.91 3.60
N THR A 290 23.45 7.85 2.60
CA THR A 290 24.49 6.84 2.49
C THR A 290 25.79 7.41 1.94
N GLU A 291 26.88 6.62 1.96
CA GLU A 291 28.17 6.97 1.35
C GLU A 291 28.27 6.28 -0.03
N GLU A 292 28.89 6.94 -1.01
CA GLU A 292 29.13 6.36 -2.34
C GLU A 292 29.98 5.07 -2.26
N ALA A 293 30.96 5.04 -1.39
CA ALA A 293 31.84 3.90 -1.20
C ALA A 293 32.13 3.70 0.30
N PRO A 294 31.21 3.09 1.04
CA PRO A 294 31.42 2.84 2.46
C PRO A 294 32.60 1.88 2.68
N ALA A 295 33.23 1.99 3.85
CA ALA A 295 34.40 1.18 4.18
C ALA A 295 34.08 -0.32 4.25
N ASN A 296 32.88 -0.66 4.71
CA ASN A 296 32.32 -2.01 4.64
C ASN A 296 31.28 -2.06 3.51
N PRO A 297 31.41 -2.95 2.52
CA PRO A 297 30.41 -3.07 1.44
C PRO A 297 28.98 -3.32 1.92
N GLN A 298 28.81 -3.98 3.05
CA GLN A 298 27.50 -4.24 3.66
C GLN A 298 26.81 -2.95 4.20
N ASP A 299 27.56 -1.86 4.37
CA ASP A 299 26.99 -0.57 4.73
C ASP A 299 26.53 0.23 3.50
N ALA A 300 26.60 -0.36 2.30
CA ALA A 300 26.16 0.24 1.05
C ALA A 300 24.64 0.21 0.88
N VAL A 301 23.89 0.64 1.90
CA VAL A 301 22.44 0.77 1.87
C VAL A 301 22.01 1.86 0.88
N TRP A 302 20.76 1.82 0.44
CA TRP A 302 20.21 2.86 -0.42
C TRP A 302 20.16 4.22 0.28
N GLY A 303 20.00 5.31 -0.47
CA GLY A 303 19.85 6.65 0.09
C GLY A 303 20.55 7.72 -0.72
N VAL A 304 20.38 8.97 -0.28
CA VAL A 304 21.01 10.13 -0.88
C VAL A 304 22.50 10.18 -0.49
N ILE A 305 23.35 10.27 -1.51
CA ILE A 305 24.80 10.41 -1.35
C ILE A 305 25.18 11.89 -1.30
N GLU A 306 24.63 12.67 -2.22
CA GLU A 306 24.95 14.09 -2.40
C GLU A 306 23.73 14.85 -2.92
N ALA A 307 23.60 16.11 -2.51
CA ALA A 307 22.65 17.06 -3.06
C ALA A 307 23.34 18.37 -3.36
N GLU A 308 23.15 18.92 -4.56
CA GLU A 308 23.75 20.17 -5.00
C GLU A 308 22.72 21.09 -5.63
N LEU A 309 22.95 22.40 -5.53
CA LEU A 309 22.18 23.42 -6.23
C LEU A 309 23.11 24.12 -7.22
N LEU A 310 22.83 23.92 -8.49
CA LEU A 310 23.69 24.31 -9.61
C LEU A 310 22.93 25.17 -10.64
N LEU A 311 23.62 25.76 -11.58
CA LEU A 311 23.04 26.33 -12.82
C LEU A 311 22.69 25.17 -13.79
N ALA A 312 21.96 25.46 -14.86
CA ALA A 312 21.47 24.43 -15.79
C ALA A 312 22.58 23.62 -16.48
N ASP A 313 23.78 24.13 -16.55
CA ASP A 313 24.96 23.47 -17.17
C ASP A 313 25.86 22.77 -16.14
N ASP A 314 25.35 22.48 -14.96
CA ASP A 314 26.08 21.90 -13.82
C ASP A 314 27.23 22.77 -13.30
N THR A 315 27.22 24.06 -13.58
CA THR A 315 28.26 25.01 -13.10
C THR A 315 27.66 26.03 -12.13
N GLY A 316 28.51 26.63 -11.30
CA GLY A 316 28.13 27.75 -10.45
C GLY A 316 27.03 27.42 -9.43
N VAL A 317 26.52 28.45 -8.79
CA VAL A 317 25.45 28.37 -7.79
C VAL A 317 24.34 29.33 -8.22
N PRO A 318 23.06 28.89 -8.21
CA PRO A 318 21.96 29.76 -8.59
C PRO A 318 21.71 30.85 -7.55
N ASP A 319 20.95 31.89 -7.93
CA ASP A 319 20.52 32.92 -7.00
C ASP A 319 19.74 32.25 -5.82
N PRO A 320 20.05 32.61 -4.57
CA PRO A 320 19.36 31.97 -3.41
C PRO A 320 17.85 32.22 -3.39
N ASN A 321 17.33 33.22 -4.11
CA ASN A 321 15.89 33.44 -4.21
C ASN A 321 15.19 32.53 -5.22
N SER A 322 15.93 31.76 -6.03
CA SER A 322 15.35 30.85 -7.02
C SER A 322 14.94 29.49 -6.45
N ARG A 323 15.10 29.30 -5.16
CA ARG A 323 14.81 28.03 -4.47
C ARG A 323 14.27 28.24 -3.08
N SER A 324 13.36 27.38 -2.62
CA SER A 324 12.86 27.37 -1.23
C SER A 324 12.27 26.02 -0.84
N LEU A 325 12.05 25.85 0.49
CA LEU A 325 11.30 24.76 1.08
C LEU A 325 10.06 25.34 1.73
N ARG A 326 8.89 24.72 1.53
CA ARG A 326 7.62 25.28 1.97
C ARG A 326 6.64 24.20 2.43
N ASP A 327 5.73 24.55 3.31
CA ASP A 327 4.62 23.70 3.76
C ASP A 327 3.43 23.68 2.78
N GLY A 328 3.50 24.50 1.74
CA GLY A 328 2.49 24.62 0.69
C GLY A 328 2.81 25.73 -0.27
N PHE A 329 1.93 26.00 -1.24
CA PHE A 329 2.10 27.04 -2.24
C PHE A 329 0.77 27.70 -2.60
N GLY A 330 0.68 29.02 -2.42
CA GLY A 330 -0.57 29.75 -2.52
C GLY A 330 -1.57 29.38 -1.41
N ASP A 331 -2.85 29.67 -1.67
CA ASP A 331 -3.91 29.44 -0.66
C ASP A 331 -4.42 27.98 -0.62
N ASN A 332 -4.15 27.19 -1.67
CA ASN A 332 -4.87 25.93 -1.89
C ASN A 332 -3.98 24.72 -2.24
N VAL A 333 -2.68 24.90 -2.43
CA VAL A 333 -1.75 23.80 -2.74
C VAL A 333 -0.93 23.46 -1.51
N THR A 334 -1.04 22.23 -1.03
CA THR A 334 -0.32 21.70 0.13
C THR A 334 0.68 20.66 -0.31
N ALA A 335 1.64 20.34 0.55
CA ALA A 335 2.50 19.18 0.38
C ALA A 335 1.65 17.92 0.14
N GLN A 336 2.15 17.02 -0.70
CA GLN A 336 1.49 15.76 -1.04
C GLN A 336 1.82 14.67 -0.02
N PHE A 337 2.99 14.79 0.58
CA PHE A 337 3.43 13.96 1.69
C PHE A 337 4.30 14.80 2.63
N GLY A 338 4.52 14.36 3.88
CA GLY A 338 5.32 15.09 4.85
C GLY A 338 4.82 16.50 5.20
N ASP A 339 5.74 17.33 5.67
CA ASP A 339 5.49 18.71 6.14
C ASP A 339 6.02 19.78 5.15
N SER A 340 6.82 19.41 4.15
CA SER A 340 7.54 20.34 3.29
C SER A 340 7.58 19.87 1.83
N LEU A 341 7.63 20.81 0.90
CA LEU A 341 7.86 20.59 -0.51
C LEU A 341 8.99 21.48 -1.03
N VAL A 342 9.63 21.10 -2.12
CA VAL A 342 10.67 21.88 -2.82
C VAL A 342 10.03 22.83 -3.81
N VAL A 343 10.49 24.08 -3.82
CA VAL A 343 10.12 25.08 -4.83
C VAL A 343 11.38 25.52 -5.58
N LEU A 344 11.39 25.35 -6.90
CA LEU A 344 12.43 25.90 -7.80
C LEU A 344 11.76 26.87 -8.77
N SER A 345 12.36 28.03 -8.99
CA SER A 345 11.78 29.11 -9.79
C SER A 345 12.82 29.85 -10.62
N THR A 346 12.46 30.28 -11.80
CA THR A 346 13.28 31.22 -12.58
C THR A 346 13.21 32.64 -12.05
N GLY A 347 12.29 32.91 -11.11
CA GLY A 347 12.17 34.12 -10.33
C GLY A 347 12.35 33.89 -8.84
N HIS A 348 11.50 34.51 -8.02
CA HIS A 348 11.46 34.21 -6.60
C HIS A 348 10.70 32.90 -6.35
N ALA A 349 11.33 31.95 -5.69
CA ALA A 349 10.70 30.72 -5.22
C ALA A 349 9.77 30.98 -4.02
N ALA A 350 8.76 31.79 -4.23
CA ALA A 350 7.84 32.30 -3.24
C ALA A 350 6.45 32.48 -3.83
N ASP A 351 5.44 32.47 -2.97
CA ASP A 351 4.07 32.78 -3.32
C ASP A 351 3.60 34.12 -2.71
N ASN A 352 2.35 34.45 -2.90
CA ASN A 352 1.71 35.63 -2.34
C ASN A 352 0.70 35.33 -1.21
N ALA A 353 0.60 34.10 -0.74
CA ALA A 353 -0.37 33.68 0.27
C ALA A 353 -0.11 34.23 1.70
N GLY A 354 0.80 35.19 1.80
CA GLY A 354 1.16 35.81 3.07
C GLY A 354 2.27 35.06 3.80
N ASP A 355 2.94 34.19 3.11
CA ASP A 355 4.09 33.51 3.64
C ASP A 355 5.19 34.51 4.03
N THR A 356 5.64 34.37 5.26
CA THR A 356 6.62 35.25 5.90
C THR A 356 8.01 34.63 5.86
N ASN A 357 8.34 33.92 4.82
CA ASN A 357 9.67 33.38 4.71
C ASN A 357 10.72 34.51 4.88
N PRO A 358 11.53 34.50 5.93
CA PRO A 358 12.38 35.64 6.28
C PRO A 358 13.50 35.92 5.28
N GLY A 359 13.81 34.97 4.39
CA GLY A 359 14.86 35.11 3.38
C GLY A 359 14.37 35.55 2.02
N PHE A 360 13.06 35.46 1.74
CA PHE A 360 12.51 35.69 0.42
C PHE A 360 11.52 36.85 0.38
N GLN A 361 11.47 37.52 -0.76
CA GLN A 361 10.39 38.43 -1.08
C GLN A 361 9.21 37.63 -1.64
N ALA A 362 7.99 38.14 -1.48
CA ALA A 362 6.85 37.58 -2.16
C ALA A 362 7.09 37.49 -3.67
N TYR A 363 6.48 36.51 -4.31
CA TYR A 363 6.54 36.35 -5.77
C TYR A 363 6.24 37.67 -6.47
N GLN A 364 7.02 37.98 -7.48
CA GLN A 364 6.83 39.14 -8.36
C GLN A 364 6.97 38.69 -9.81
N THR A 365 5.91 38.79 -10.57
CA THR A 365 5.93 38.48 -12.00
C THR A 365 6.99 39.29 -12.70
N GLY A 366 7.88 38.62 -13.42
CA GLY A 366 8.88 39.30 -14.26
C GLY A 366 10.13 39.78 -13.52
N ILE A 367 10.52 39.14 -12.45
CA ILE A 367 11.81 39.35 -11.80
C ILE A 367 12.92 38.67 -12.60
N ASN A 368 13.90 39.43 -13.03
CA ASN A 368 15.14 38.90 -13.58
C ASN A 368 16.22 38.87 -12.49
N LEU A 369 16.58 37.66 -12.06
CA LEU A 369 17.64 37.44 -11.05
C LEU A 369 19.04 37.74 -11.63
N GLY A 370 19.17 37.73 -12.96
CA GLY A 370 20.40 38.14 -13.67
C GLY A 370 21.41 37.03 -13.89
N GLU A 371 21.10 35.81 -13.47
CA GLU A 371 21.95 34.66 -13.70
C GLU A 371 21.71 34.07 -15.10
N THR A 372 22.76 33.53 -15.70
CA THR A 372 22.67 32.83 -16.99
C THR A 372 23.67 31.70 -17.07
N SER A 373 23.31 30.63 -17.77
CA SER A 373 24.23 29.55 -18.14
C SER A 373 23.94 29.01 -19.54
N ALA A 374 24.68 28.01 -19.98
CA ALA A 374 24.23 27.16 -21.07
C ALA A 374 23.07 26.28 -20.57
N VAL A 375 22.23 25.80 -21.48
CA VAL A 375 21.28 24.72 -21.20
C VAL A 375 22.03 23.40 -20.92
N PRO A 376 21.42 22.37 -20.31
CA PRO A 376 22.13 21.12 -20.02
C PRO A 376 22.79 20.52 -21.25
N PRO A 377 24.12 20.43 -21.30
CA PRO A 377 24.85 20.16 -22.56
C PRO A 377 24.59 18.77 -23.13
N GLY A 378 24.44 17.74 -22.26
CA GLY A 378 24.16 16.37 -22.67
C GLY A 378 22.79 16.25 -23.33
N TRP A 379 21.78 16.78 -22.68
CA TRP A 379 20.39 16.80 -23.17
C TRP A 379 20.29 17.60 -24.49
N PHE A 380 20.90 18.78 -24.55
CA PHE A 380 20.91 19.61 -25.75
C PHE A 380 21.59 18.91 -26.95
N ALA A 381 22.69 18.22 -26.71
CA ALA A 381 23.38 17.45 -27.76
C ALA A 381 22.55 16.25 -28.24
N ALA A 382 21.88 15.56 -27.33
CA ALA A 382 20.99 14.45 -27.65
C ALA A 382 19.79 14.89 -28.52
N ASN A 383 19.33 16.14 -28.32
CA ASN A 383 18.27 16.77 -29.12
C ASN A 383 18.81 17.50 -30.39
N GLY A 384 20.00 17.11 -30.87
CA GLY A 384 20.57 17.61 -32.10
C GLY A 384 21.07 19.06 -32.04
N ASN A 385 21.39 19.56 -30.85
CA ASN A 385 21.72 20.94 -30.52
C ASN A 385 20.57 21.90 -30.83
N ASN A 386 19.38 21.49 -30.56
CA ASN A 386 18.15 22.27 -30.63
C ASN A 386 17.35 22.14 -29.35
N LEU A 387 16.57 23.13 -28.99
CA LEU A 387 15.60 23.03 -27.90
C LEU A 387 14.32 22.40 -28.46
N PRO A 388 13.89 21.24 -27.92
CA PRO A 388 12.65 20.62 -28.36
C PRO A 388 11.46 21.55 -28.14
N ASN A 389 10.49 21.53 -29.08
CA ASN A 389 9.29 22.36 -28.98
C ASN A 389 8.08 21.66 -29.57
N ALA A 390 6.90 22.10 -29.16
CA ALA A 390 5.66 21.59 -29.72
C ALA A 390 5.57 21.83 -31.22
N PRO A 391 5.03 20.90 -32.03
CA PRO A 391 4.98 21.03 -33.48
C PRO A 391 4.26 22.29 -33.93
N GLY A 392 4.94 23.08 -34.75
CA GLY A 392 4.40 24.31 -35.33
C GLY A 392 4.60 25.57 -34.48
N CYS A 393 5.14 25.45 -33.28
CA CYS A 393 5.56 26.61 -32.48
C CYS A 393 6.93 27.10 -32.94
N PRO A 394 7.21 28.41 -32.83
CA PRO A 394 8.51 28.98 -33.17
C PRO A 394 9.60 28.45 -32.21
N ASP A 395 10.79 28.21 -32.76
CA ASP A 395 11.94 27.88 -31.92
C ASP A 395 12.31 29.09 -31.04
N PRO A 396 12.88 28.85 -29.84
CA PRO A 396 13.43 29.92 -28.99
C PRO A 396 14.48 30.78 -29.71
N ASN A 397 14.56 32.06 -29.35
CA ASN A 397 15.45 33.03 -30.01
C ASN A 397 16.93 32.76 -29.79
N ASN A 398 17.28 32.04 -28.73
CA ASN A 398 18.65 31.64 -28.37
C ASN A 398 18.62 30.38 -27.51
N THR A 399 19.79 29.88 -27.14
CA THR A 399 19.99 28.65 -26.33
C THR A 399 20.62 28.98 -24.97
N THR A 400 20.45 30.21 -24.49
CA THR A 400 20.85 30.60 -23.13
C THR A 400 19.77 30.26 -22.16
N ALA A 401 20.13 29.60 -21.08
CA ALA A 401 19.26 29.45 -19.91
C ALA A 401 19.36 30.73 -19.08
N TYR A 402 18.23 31.39 -18.88
CA TYR A 402 18.13 32.58 -18.03
C TYR A 402 17.54 32.17 -16.66
N ASN A 403 18.11 32.76 -15.61
CA ASN A 403 17.73 32.50 -14.22
C ASN A 403 17.60 31.00 -13.89
N PRO A 404 18.54 30.14 -14.32
CA PRO A 404 18.41 28.70 -14.17
C PRO A 404 18.61 28.26 -12.73
N VAL A 405 17.89 27.23 -12.34
CA VAL A 405 18.15 26.46 -11.12
C VAL A 405 18.05 24.98 -11.40
N ASN A 406 19.02 24.24 -10.88
CA ASN A 406 19.15 22.80 -10.98
C ASN A 406 19.35 22.21 -9.59
N LEU A 407 18.40 21.42 -9.12
CA LEU A 407 18.57 20.56 -7.96
C LEU A 407 19.12 19.22 -8.47
N HIS A 408 20.37 18.94 -8.15
CA HIS A 408 21.06 17.72 -8.51
C HIS A 408 21.17 16.82 -7.28
N LEU A 409 20.67 15.60 -7.39
CA LEU A 409 20.76 14.56 -6.37
C LEU A 409 21.55 13.38 -6.95
N ARG A 410 22.50 12.87 -6.17
CA ARG A 410 23.19 11.62 -6.41
C ARG A 410 22.67 10.61 -5.40
N VAL A 411 22.08 9.53 -5.89
CA VAL A 411 21.29 8.59 -5.07
C VAL A 411 21.75 7.17 -5.36
N ARG A 412 21.83 6.33 -4.32
CA ARG A 412 21.88 4.88 -4.47
C ARG A 412 20.46 4.36 -4.42
N ALA A 413 20.02 3.68 -5.47
CA ALA A 413 18.71 3.01 -5.54
C ALA A 413 18.65 1.84 -4.55
N PRO A 414 17.47 1.54 -3.99
CA PRO A 414 17.26 0.31 -3.25
C PRO A 414 17.51 -0.94 -4.12
N THR A 415 17.95 -2.02 -3.49
CA THR A 415 18.25 -3.29 -4.17
C THR A 415 17.01 -3.99 -4.73
N ASN A 416 15.83 -3.61 -4.26
CA ASN A 416 14.54 -4.12 -4.73
C ASN A 416 13.74 -3.09 -5.57
N ALA A 417 14.31 -1.92 -5.89
CA ALA A 417 13.61 -0.90 -6.68
C ALA A 417 13.93 -1.04 -8.18
N ASN A 418 12.89 -1.00 -9.02
CA ASN A 418 12.99 -0.91 -10.48
C ASN A 418 12.56 0.46 -11.02
N SER A 419 11.90 1.29 -10.21
CA SER A 419 11.51 2.64 -10.58
C SER A 419 11.33 3.54 -9.38
N PHE A 420 11.17 4.82 -9.66
CA PHE A 420 10.73 5.83 -8.70
C PHE A 420 9.71 6.76 -9.32
N SER A 421 8.96 7.45 -8.47
CA SER A 421 8.10 8.55 -8.88
C SER A 421 8.26 9.75 -7.94
N VAL A 422 7.99 10.95 -8.48
CA VAL A 422 7.98 12.23 -7.75
C VAL A 422 6.73 13.00 -8.14
N GLN A 423 6.06 13.62 -7.19
CA GLN A 423 4.98 14.53 -7.48
C GLN A 423 5.56 15.87 -7.93
N MET A 424 5.06 16.43 -9.04
CA MET A 424 5.48 17.72 -9.54
C MET A 424 4.29 18.61 -9.90
N TYR A 425 4.46 19.91 -9.76
CA TYR A 425 3.47 20.91 -10.18
C TYR A 425 4.20 22.06 -10.87
N PHE A 426 3.94 22.29 -12.16
CA PHE A 426 4.59 23.35 -12.91
C PHE A 426 3.66 24.55 -13.09
N TYR A 427 4.15 25.74 -12.76
CA TYR A 427 3.50 27.03 -12.98
C TYR A 427 4.32 27.87 -13.97
N SER A 428 3.63 28.69 -14.78
CA SER A 428 4.28 29.71 -15.61
C SER A 428 3.42 30.96 -15.70
N ALA A 429 4.05 32.12 -15.54
CA ALA A 429 3.45 33.43 -15.77
C ALA A 429 3.33 33.78 -17.26
N GLU A 430 4.00 33.07 -18.14
CA GLU A 430 3.89 33.20 -19.60
C GLU A 430 2.59 32.60 -20.15
N TYR A 431 1.95 31.74 -19.38
CA TYR A 431 0.65 31.16 -19.72
C TYR A 431 -0.47 32.16 -19.44
N PRO A 432 -1.46 32.37 -20.30
CA PRO A 432 -1.65 31.77 -21.62
C PRO A 432 -1.11 32.62 -22.78
N GLU A 433 -0.59 33.81 -22.51
CA GLU A 433 -0.31 34.82 -23.54
C GLU A 433 0.78 34.40 -24.52
N TYR A 434 1.83 33.76 -24.01
CA TYR A 434 3.01 33.43 -24.78
C TYR A 434 3.04 31.97 -25.27
N VAL A 435 1.97 31.19 -25.06
CA VAL A 435 1.86 29.85 -25.60
C VAL A 435 2.11 29.84 -27.10
N CYS A 436 2.94 28.93 -27.58
CA CYS A 436 3.34 28.77 -28.96
C CYS A 436 4.03 30.03 -29.50
N THR A 437 4.90 30.63 -28.70
CA THR A 437 5.80 31.71 -29.08
C THR A 437 7.27 31.24 -28.99
N ALA A 438 8.23 32.13 -29.20
CA ALA A 438 9.65 31.84 -29.00
C ALA A 438 10.08 31.88 -27.51
N PHE A 439 9.16 32.16 -26.61
CA PHE A 439 9.34 32.15 -25.16
C PHE A 439 8.72 30.85 -24.65
N ASN A 440 9.54 29.89 -24.29
CA ASN A 440 9.10 28.57 -23.85
C ASN A 440 9.99 28.13 -22.71
N ASP A 441 9.57 28.47 -21.49
CA ASP A 441 10.27 28.04 -20.30
C ASP A 441 10.20 26.52 -20.17
N PHE A 442 11.32 25.96 -19.76
CA PHE A 442 11.46 24.52 -19.63
C PHE A 442 11.61 24.10 -18.19
N PHE A 443 10.94 23.00 -17.87
CA PHE A 443 11.30 22.13 -16.76
C PHE A 443 11.66 20.77 -17.33
N ILE A 444 12.85 20.26 -17.02
CA ILE A 444 13.29 18.91 -17.39
C ILE A 444 13.80 18.18 -16.15
N THR A 445 13.68 16.86 -16.18
CA THR A 445 14.27 15.99 -15.17
C THR A 445 15.15 14.97 -15.86
N LEU A 446 16.45 15.12 -15.67
CA LEU A 446 17.45 14.25 -16.28
C LEU A 446 17.82 13.14 -15.32
N VAL A 447 17.66 11.89 -15.76
CA VAL A 447 18.00 10.68 -15.01
C VAL A 447 19.15 9.97 -15.71
N ASP A 448 20.31 9.94 -15.07
CA ASP A 448 21.49 9.21 -15.55
C ASP A 448 21.57 7.86 -14.85
N SER A 449 20.71 6.96 -15.26
CA SER A 449 20.55 5.57 -14.81
C SER A 449 21.03 4.62 -15.90
N ALA A 450 21.44 3.42 -15.50
CA ALA A 450 21.79 2.33 -16.40
C ALA A 450 20.57 1.67 -17.06
N ASP A 451 19.36 1.91 -16.56
CA ASP A 451 18.13 1.33 -17.09
C ASP A 451 17.87 1.83 -18.54
N PRO A 452 17.74 0.88 -19.51
CA PRO A 452 17.61 1.23 -20.92
C PRO A 452 16.21 1.71 -21.33
N GLU A 453 15.21 1.61 -20.47
CA GLU A 453 13.83 2.03 -20.75
C GLU A 453 13.64 3.53 -20.56
N ASN A 454 14.55 4.19 -19.86
CA ASN A 454 14.58 5.64 -19.78
C ASN A 454 14.85 6.29 -21.16
N PRO A 455 14.34 7.51 -21.41
CA PRO A 455 14.59 8.23 -22.66
C PRO A 455 16.08 8.39 -22.96
N ALA A 456 16.46 8.26 -24.24
CA ALA A 456 17.87 8.33 -24.66
C ALA A 456 18.52 9.69 -24.42
N ASP A 457 17.74 10.76 -24.25
CA ASP A 457 18.19 12.10 -23.85
C ASP A 457 18.14 12.32 -22.33
N GLN A 458 17.83 11.26 -21.58
CA GLN A 458 17.73 11.22 -20.12
C GLN A 458 16.54 12.01 -19.52
N ASN A 459 15.78 12.75 -20.31
CA ASN A 459 14.70 13.57 -19.79
C ASN A 459 13.42 12.76 -19.58
N ILE A 460 13.01 12.57 -18.33
CA ILE A 460 11.74 11.94 -17.96
C ILE A 460 10.60 12.93 -17.74
N ALA A 461 10.87 14.24 -17.64
CA ALA A 461 9.83 15.27 -17.60
C ALA A 461 9.26 15.51 -19.01
N ILE A 462 8.63 14.47 -19.56
CA ILE A 462 8.06 14.46 -20.91
C ILE A 462 6.56 14.13 -20.83
N TYR A 463 5.81 14.82 -21.65
CA TYR A 463 4.39 14.55 -21.88
C TYR A 463 4.19 13.77 -23.17
N ASP A 464 3.47 12.66 -23.10
CA ASP A 464 3.03 11.88 -24.27
C ASP A 464 1.57 12.23 -24.57
N ASP A 465 1.27 12.65 -25.82
CA ASP A 465 -0.07 12.97 -26.27
C ASP A 465 -0.94 11.74 -26.60
N GLY A 466 -0.41 10.54 -26.41
CA GLY A 466 -1.05 9.28 -26.78
C GLY A 466 -1.18 9.06 -28.28
N ALA A 467 -0.70 9.99 -29.11
CA ALA A 467 -0.66 9.91 -30.57
C ALA A 467 0.76 9.65 -31.12
N GLY A 468 1.72 9.46 -30.21
CA GLY A 468 3.11 9.13 -30.52
C GLY A 468 4.03 10.35 -30.66
N SER A 469 3.67 11.46 -30.03
CA SER A 469 4.52 12.65 -29.93
C SER A 469 4.75 12.99 -28.45
N THR A 470 6.01 13.26 -28.11
CA THR A 470 6.44 13.59 -26.76
C THR A 470 7.14 14.94 -26.73
N TRP A 471 6.96 15.70 -25.66
CA TRP A 471 7.59 17.00 -25.45
C TRP A 471 8.07 17.17 -24.01
N PRO A 472 9.15 17.93 -23.78
CA PRO A 472 9.50 18.37 -22.43
C PRO A 472 8.38 19.20 -21.79
N VAL A 473 8.28 19.15 -20.47
CA VAL A 473 7.38 20.02 -19.72
C VAL A 473 7.79 21.48 -19.93
N GLY A 474 6.83 22.32 -20.29
CA GLY A 474 7.00 23.73 -20.56
C GLY A 474 5.69 24.36 -20.99
N ILE A 475 5.68 25.66 -21.27
CA ILE A 475 4.43 26.37 -21.59
C ILE A 475 3.83 25.95 -22.94
N ASN A 476 4.63 25.47 -23.88
CA ASN A 476 4.17 25.08 -25.22
C ASN A 476 3.46 23.72 -25.26
N LEU A 477 3.41 22.97 -24.16
CA LEU A 477 2.58 21.76 -24.01
C LEU A 477 1.10 21.98 -24.29
N VAL A 478 0.63 23.21 -24.14
CA VAL A 478 -0.78 23.57 -24.30
C VAL A 478 -1.25 23.50 -25.75
N SER A 479 -0.34 23.37 -26.72
CA SER A 479 -0.71 23.13 -28.12
C SER A 479 -1.23 21.70 -28.35
N ALA A 480 -1.03 20.78 -27.40
CA ALA A 480 -1.62 19.45 -27.44
C ALA A 480 -3.14 19.50 -27.19
N ALA A 481 -3.89 18.55 -27.75
CA ALA A 481 -5.35 18.60 -27.78
C ALA A 481 -6.03 18.61 -26.42
N ASP A 482 -5.36 18.14 -25.36
CA ASP A 482 -5.93 17.95 -24.02
C ASP A 482 -5.22 18.75 -22.90
N GLY A 483 -4.16 19.49 -23.20
CA GLY A 483 -3.40 20.41 -22.36
C GLY A 483 -3.17 19.97 -20.91
N LEU A 484 -1.93 20.00 -20.44
CA LEU A 484 -1.61 19.72 -19.04
C LEU A 484 -1.98 20.87 -18.08
N PHE A 485 -2.16 22.09 -18.58
CA PHE A 485 -2.51 23.24 -17.74
C PHE A 485 -3.99 23.20 -17.35
N THR A 486 -4.28 22.75 -16.17
CA THR A 486 -5.64 22.63 -15.59
C THR A 486 -5.97 23.77 -14.64
N ALA A 487 -4.98 24.28 -13.91
CA ALA A 487 -5.08 25.44 -13.03
C ALA A 487 -4.88 26.71 -13.86
N CYS A 488 -5.95 27.24 -14.43
CA CYS A 488 -5.90 28.44 -15.26
C CYS A 488 -7.28 29.12 -15.36
N ASP A 489 -7.31 30.39 -15.77
CA ASP A 489 -8.53 31.15 -16.01
C ASP A 489 -8.83 31.21 -17.52
N SER A 490 -9.90 30.53 -17.95
CA SER A 490 -10.34 30.52 -19.36
C SER A 490 -11.05 31.79 -19.80
N GLY A 491 -11.23 32.77 -18.91
CA GLY A 491 -11.99 33.99 -19.16
C GLY A 491 -11.17 35.07 -19.86
N GLY A 492 -11.51 35.39 -21.11
CA GLY A 492 -10.98 36.59 -21.80
C GLY A 492 -9.55 36.45 -22.35
N ILE A 493 -9.16 35.24 -22.72
CA ILE A 493 -7.82 34.91 -23.23
C ILE A 493 -7.52 35.65 -24.54
N ALA A 494 -6.44 36.41 -24.57
CA ALA A 494 -5.82 36.92 -25.78
C ALA A 494 -4.36 36.46 -25.82
N GLN A 495 -3.87 36.09 -26.99
CA GLN A 495 -2.58 35.47 -27.21
C GLN A 495 -1.66 36.32 -28.04
N CYS A 496 -0.36 36.31 -27.71
CA CYS A 496 0.69 36.89 -28.54
C CYS A 496 1.11 35.95 -29.69
N GLY A 497 0.88 34.66 -29.52
CA GLY A 497 1.28 33.60 -30.46
C GLY A 497 0.14 33.09 -31.36
N ALA A 498 0.40 32.00 -32.06
CA ALA A 498 -0.47 31.44 -33.09
C ALA A 498 -1.64 30.58 -32.59
N GLY A 499 -1.86 30.53 -31.32
CA GLY A 499 -3.02 29.85 -30.72
C GLY A 499 -2.74 28.48 -30.15
N GLY A 500 -3.00 28.29 -28.87
CA GLY A 500 -3.07 27.02 -28.15
C GLY A 500 -4.53 26.61 -27.87
N ASN A 501 -4.70 25.41 -27.39
CA ASN A 501 -5.99 24.91 -26.92
C ASN A 501 -6.12 25.14 -25.40
N TYR A 502 -7.10 25.92 -24.98
CA TYR A 502 -7.33 26.29 -23.59
C TYR A 502 -8.52 25.59 -22.95
N ASN A 503 -8.92 24.46 -23.50
CA ASN A 503 -10.12 23.77 -23.04
C ASN A 503 -9.92 23.02 -21.71
N GLY A 504 -8.70 23.01 -21.18
CA GLY A 504 -8.33 22.28 -19.97
C GLY A 504 -8.45 23.06 -18.65
N CYS A 505 -8.75 24.38 -18.68
CA CYS A 505 -8.87 25.16 -17.44
C CYS A 505 -10.09 24.71 -16.62
N VAL A 506 -9.84 23.98 -15.54
CA VAL A 506 -10.90 23.40 -14.68
C VAL A 506 -10.80 23.88 -13.24
N ASP A 507 -9.62 24.31 -12.81
CA ASP A 507 -9.37 24.77 -11.44
C ASP A 507 -8.63 26.10 -11.38
N PRO A 508 -9.31 27.23 -11.63
CA PRO A 508 -8.70 28.55 -11.46
C PRO A 508 -8.38 28.89 -10.00
N GLY A 509 -9.01 28.18 -9.03
CA GLY A 509 -8.77 28.38 -7.60
C GLY A 509 -7.36 27.92 -7.17
N ALA A 510 -6.77 26.98 -7.85
CA ALA A 510 -5.40 26.53 -7.57
C ALA A 510 -4.33 27.62 -7.87
N LEU A 511 -4.70 28.73 -8.50
CA LEU A 511 -3.82 29.89 -8.68
C LEU A 511 -3.91 30.89 -7.51
N ASP A 512 -4.96 30.80 -6.64
CA ASP A 512 -5.18 31.81 -5.60
C ASP A 512 -3.99 31.86 -4.64
N GLY A 513 -3.46 33.06 -4.43
CA GLY A 513 -2.33 33.30 -3.52
C GLY A 513 -0.95 32.84 -4.03
N THR A 514 -0.86 32.19 -5.19
CA THR A 514 0.43 31.72 -5.73
C THR A 514 1.30 32.82 -6.32
N GLY A 515 0.70 33.96 -6.68
CA GLY A 515 1.35 35.01 -7.47
C GLY A 515 1.12 34.84 -8.98
N PHE A 516 0.74 33.64 -9.44
CA PHE A 516 0.31 33.38 -10.82
C PHE A 516 -1.16 33.73 -11.06
N ASP A 517 -1.85 34.27 -10.06
CA ASP A 517 -3.23 34.76 -10.10
C ASP A 517 -3.34 36.26 -10.45
N LEU A 518 -2.22 36.91 -10.71
CA LEU A 518 -2.18 38.36 -11.02
C LEU A 518 -2.83 38.63 -12.36
N THR A 519 -3.55 39.73 -12.46
CA THR A 519 -4.09 40.21 -13.73
C THR A 519 -2.98 40.84 -14.57
N ALA A 520 -2.77 40.34 -15.76
CA ALA A 520 -1.88 40.95 -16.74
C ALA A 520 -2.63 41.36 -18.01
N SER A 521 -2.07 42.27 -18.77
CA SER A 521 -2.70 42.81 -19.96
C SER A 521 -1.82 42.65 -21.20
N ALA A 522 -0.90 41.69 -21.22
CA ALA A 522 -0.12 41.38 -22.41
C ALA A 522 -1.05 40.96 -23.55
N CYS A 523 -0.75 41.39 -24.76
CA CYS A 523 -1.48 41.00 -25.98
C CYS A 523 -3.02 41.21 -25.91
N GLY A 524 -3.50 42.04 -24.98
CA GLY A 524 -4.92 42.33 -24.79
C GLY A 524 -5.67 41.37 -23.87
N HIS A 525 -4.95 40.51 -23.17
CA HIS A 525 -5.52 39.70 -22.10
C HIS A 525 -6.08 40.57 -20.99
N THR A 526 -7.19 40.15 -20.38
CA THR A 526 -7.87 40.88 -19.29
C THR A 526 -8.18 39.97 -18.09
N GLY A 527 -7.75 38.71 -18.14
CA GLY A 527 -7.90 37.72 -17.08
C GLY A 527 -6.69 37.63 -16.15
N ARG A 528 -6.61 36.55 -15.41
CA ARG A 528 -5.41 36.17 -14.67
C ARG A 528 -4.30 35.77 -15.64
N ALA A 529 -3.10 36.29 -15.46
CA ALA A 529 -1.93 35.85 -16.19
C ALA A 529 -1.21 34.82 -15.34
N GLY A 530 -1.10 33.65 -15.86
CA GLY A 530 -0.46 32.52 -15.24
C GLY A 530 -1.34 31.28 -15.32
N GLY A 531 -0.69 30.15 -15.30
CA GLY A 531 -1.33 28.86 -15.27
C GLY A 531 -0.45 27.82 -14.63
N GLY A 532 -1.04 26.70 -14.25
CA GLY A 532 -0.35 25.56 -13.67
C GLY A 532 -0.92 24.24 -14.17
N THR A 533 -0.11 23.19 -14.07
CA THR A 533 -0.46 21.86 -14.58
C THR A 533 -1.46 21.11 -13.68
N GLY A 534 -1.58 21.47 -12.41
CA GLY A 534 -2.03 20.55 -11.40
C GLY A 534 -0.88 19.63 -10.97
N TRP A 535 -1.14 18.78 -9.98
CA TRP A 535 -0.17 17.77 -9.61
C TRP A 535 -0.05 16.71 -10.72
N LEU A 536 1.18 16.37 -11.04
CA LEU A 536 1.56 15.35 -12.00
C LEU A 536 2.49 14.37 -11.30
N THR A 537 2.35 13.09 -11.65
CA THR A 537 3.32 12.06 -11.26
C THR A 537 4.39 11.99 -12.34
N LEU A 538 5.63 12.24 -11.96
CA LEU A 538 6.84 12.10 -12.78
C LEU A 538 7.48 10.75 -12.45
N SER A 539 7.66 9.85 -13.41
CA SER A 539 8.21 8.52 -13.19
C SER A 539 9.46 8.26 -14.02
N GLY A 540 10.41 7.53 -13.46
CA GLY A 540 11.63 7.08 -14.13
C GLY A 540 12.08 5.72 -13.59
N ASN A 541 12.88 4.99 -14.39
CA ASN A 541 13.38 3.67 -14.04
C ASN A 541 14.82 3.72 -13.53
N VAL A 542 15.17 2.75 -12.69
CA VAL A 542 16.50 2.55 -12.14
C VAL A 542 16.86 1.08 -12.19
N GLU A 543 18.15 0.77 -12.24
CA GLU A 543 18.65 -0.59 -11.96
C GLU A 543 18.77 -0.78 -10.45
N PRO A 544 18.33 -1.91 -9.88
CA PRO A 544 18.45 -2.21 -8.45
C PRO A 544 19.87 -1.99 -7.92
N GLY A 545 20.00 -1.23 -6.83
CA GLY A 545 21.28 -0.97 -6.15
C GLY A 545 22.25 -0.04 -6.88
N GLU A 546 21.92 0.47 -8.07
CA GLU A 546 22.80 1.39 -8.80
C GLU A 546 22.95 2.74 -8.07
N ILE A 547 24.05 3.42 -8.36
CA ILE A 547 24.19 4.86 -8.06
C ILE A 547 23.88 5.62 -9.34
N PHE A 548 22.89 6.48 -9.26
CA PHE A 548 22.46 7.30 -10.39
C PHE A 548 22.34 8.78 -10.01
N ASP A 549 22.32 9.63 -11.01
CA ASP A 549 22.12 11.06 -10.83
C ASP A 549 20.74 11.47 -11.34
N VAL A 550 20.01 12.27 -10.56
CA VAL A 550 18.77 12.92 -10.99
C VAL A 550 18.91 14.44 -10.86
N ARG A 551 18.50 15.18 -11.90
CA ARG A 551 18.59 16.63 -11.95
C ARG A 551 17.24 17.22 -12.29
N PHE A 552 16.72 18.06 -11.42
CA PHE A 552 15.50 18.83 -11.64
C PHE A 552 15.90 20.23 -12.08
N VAL A 553 15.71 20.53 -13.36
CA VAL A 553 16.26 21.77 -13.98
C VAL A 553 15.13 22.62 -14.55
N ILE A 554 15.05 23.87 -14.13
CA ILE A 554 14.12 24.87 -14.66
C ILE A 554 14.89 26.12 -15.13
N TRP A 555 14.45 26.71 -16.24
CA TRP A 555 15.03 27.97 -16.76
C TRP A 555 14.06 28.70 -17.68
N ASP A 556 14.23 30.05 -17.78
CA ASP A 556 13.57 30.87 -18.79
C ASP A 556 14.32 30.81 -20.12
N THR A 557 13.57 30.92 -21.21
CA THR A 557 14.08 30.81 -22.57
C THR A 557 13.82 32.10 -23.35
N SER A 558 14.81 32.57 -24.08
CA SER A 558 14.80 33.80 -24.90
C SER A 558 14.97 35.12 -24.13
N ASP A 559 14.44 35.25 -22.95
CA ASP A 559 14.72 36.35 -22.01
C ASP A 559 14.60 35.83 -20.55
N GLY A 560 14.61 36.64 -19.53
CA GLY A 560 14.54 36.31 -18.12
C GLY A 560 13.40 37.07 -17.45
N VAL A 561 12.22 37.06 -18.07
CA VAL A 561 11.05 37.82 -17.60
C VAL A 561 9.79 36.94 -17.74
N TRP A 562 8.88 37.03 -16.83
CA TRP A 562 7.69 36.17 -16.74
C TRP A 562 8.00 34.75 -16.25
N ASP A 563 8.32 34.69 -15.00
CA ASP A 563 8.88 33.53 -14.30
C ASP A 563 8.03 32.27 -14.37
N SER A 564 8.73 31.15 -14.34
CA SER A 564 8.14 29.82 -14.16
C SER A 564 8.61 29.19 -12.86
N THR A 565 7.78 28.34 -12.26
CA THR A 565 8.05 27.70 -10.97
C THR A 565 7.63 26.24 -11.02
N VAL A 566 8.43 25.36 -10.42
CA VAL A 566 8.07 23.95 -10.19
C VAL A 566 8.06 23.67 -8.70
N LEU A 567 7.03 22.96 -8.27
CA LEU A 567 6.96 22.30 -6.97
C LEU A 567 7.32 20.84 -7.16
N LEU A 568 8.08 20.28 -6.23
CA LEU A 568 8.46 18.87 -6.21
C LEU A 568 8.23 18.31 -4.80
N ASP A 569 7.72 17.06 -4.72
CA ASP A 569 7.33 16.46 -3.47
C ASP A 569 7.18 14.94 -3.61
N ASN A 570 7.11 14.21 -2.52
CA ASN A 570 6.68 12.82 -2.44
C ASN A 570 7.46 11.89 -3.39
N TRP A 571 8.72 11.63 -3.07
CA TRP A 571 9.50 10.59 -3.73
C TRP A 571 9.07 9.20 -3.27
N VAL A 572 8.71 8.35 -4.21
CA VAL A 572 8.26 6.98 -3.91
C VAL A 572 9.03 5.98 -4.75
N TRP A 573 9.59 4.96 -4.11
CA TRP A 573 10.20 3.81 -4.77
C TRP A 573 9.16 2.79 -5.19
N SER A 574 9.45 2.00 -6.23
CA SER A 574 8.59 0.91 -6.69
C SER A 574 9.42 -0.30 -7.12
N VAL A 575 8.95 -1.48 -6.73
CA VAL A 575 9.50 -2.77 -7.21
C VAL A 575 9.13 -3.07 -8.67
N ASP A 576 8.13 -2.38 -9.20
CA ASP A 576 7.71 -2.53 -10.59
C ASP A 576 8.36 -1.44 -11.45
N ALA A 577 8.78 -1.78 -12.67
CA ALA A 577 9.23 -0.79 -13.65
C ALA A 577 8.06 0.13 -14.05
N SER A 578 8.37 1.38 -14.32
CA SER A 578 7.40 2.40 -14.73
C SER A 578 7.50 2.72 -16.23
N GLU A 579 6.50 3.39 -16.77
CA GLU A 579 6.62 4.06 -18.07
C GLU A 579 7.17 5.48 -17.81
N PRO A 580 8.41 5.80 -18.27
CA PRO A 580 9.00 7.09 -17.99
C PRO A 580 8.20 8.24 -18.60
N GLY A 581 7.91 9.26 -17.80
CA GLY A 581 7.13 10.39 -18.26
C GLY A 581 6.32 11.07 -17.15
N VAL A 582 5.47 12.02 -17.53
CA VAL A 582 4.53 12.68 -16.64
C VAL A 582 3.10 12.26 -16.92
N THR A 583 2.35 11.98 -15.87
CA THR A 583 0.91 11.65 -15.92
C THR A 583 0.15 12.51 -14.91
N PRO A 584 -1.10 12.93 -15.19
CA PRO A 584 -1.94 13.58 -14.18
C PRO A 584 -2.13 12.68 -12.95
N SER A 585 -1.94 13.25 -11.75
CA SER A 585 -2.06 12.55 -10.45
C SER A 585 -3.52 12.37 -10.03
#